data_9b5de398d7f18b952e41abf3b87a653d
#
_entry.id   9b5de398d7f18b952e41abf3b87a653d
#
_cell.length_a   1.000
_cell.length_b   1.000
_cell.length_c   1.000
_cell.angle_alpha   90.00
_cell.angle_beta   90.00
_cell.angle_gamma   90.00
#
_symmetry.space_group_name_H-M   'P 1'
#
loop_
_entity.id
_entity.type
_entity.pdbx_description
1 polymer ?
#
loop_
_entity_poly.entity_id
_entity_poly.type
_entity_poly.pdbx_seq_one_letter_code
_entity_poly.pdbx_strand_id
1 'polypeptide(L)'
;MLSAIQREKLTQFAQALIDQEAARVILPAEQPQSGFWFGGGNLCKSQDGGLYLCGRFRSAGDSRTGLEAGARGRELVIWRSTDRGQRFERVLSFSKADLSLPDRPVLSIEGSALHSTRNGIELFVSSEKDNIGYPEAWRSFQKEGTGVWTIERLTASTVKGLAEAPIDTVLTCRDPRWLHVKDPVVHDMSNGDLMLAFCTHPYSWTSSNSGYAIRAQGSARFQPAVYDFFPRGFTWDVAMSRITSLVNVPGCGVFADTPGLLLAFYDGGECVRQLEEHGGAVHRPRGYSCEELGGAAVLLESAPSRNERLSTNLPLFLSPYGTGCSRYVDVLQAPEGFYATWQQSQPDFSQALVMNFLSWEKANEILT
;
A
#
# COMPACT_ATOMS: atom_id res chain seq x y z
N MET A 1 10.31 17.30 -15.73
CA MET A 1 9.54 16.55 -16.75
C MET A 1 10.51 15.58 -17.43
N LEU A 2 10.06 14.34 -17.60
CA LEU A 2 10.83 13.31 -18.29
C LEU A 2 10.89 13.58 -19.81
N SER A 3 12.01 13.20 -20.45
CA SER A 3 12.05 13.07 -21.90
C SER A 3 11.15 11.91 -22.38
N ALA A 4 10.82 11.88 -23.66
CA ALA A 4 10.02 10.78 -24.22
C ALA A 4 10.69 9.41 -24.01
N ILE A 5 12.01 9.34 -24.20
CA ILE A 5 12.80 8.12 -23.99
C ILE A 5 12.79 7.71 -22.51
N GLN A 6 13.00 8.64 -21.59
CA GLN A 6 12.92 8.32 -20.14
C GLN A 6 11.55 7.80 -19.74
N ARG A 7 10.47 8.40 -20.25
CA ARG A 7 9.11 7.94 -20.00
C ARG A 7 8.88 6.52 -20.53
N GLU A 8 9.33 6.24 -21.75
CA GLU A 8 9.22 4.90 -22.34
C GLU A 8 9.97 3.85 -21.51
N LYS A 9 11.24 4.12 -21.19
CA LYS A 9 12.09 3.22 -20.40
C LYS A 9 11.51 2.94 -19.00
N LEU A 10 11.00 3.95 -18.31
CA LEU A 10 10.35 3.76 -17.02
C LEU A 10 9.04 3.00 -17.12
N THR A 11 8.28 3.19 -18.19
CA THR A 11 7.07 2.41 -18.43
C THR A 11 7.41 0.93 -18.63
N GLN A 12 8.43 0.64 -19.46
CA GLN A 12 8.91 -0.73 -19.67
C GLN A 12 9.47 -1.34 -18.39
N PHE A 13 10.21 -0.58 -17.59
CA PHE A 13 10.74 -1.04 -16.31
C PHE A 13 9.62 -1.35 -15.31
N ALA A 14 8.62 -0.47 -15.18
CA ALA A 14 7.47 -0.71 -14.34
C ALA A 14 6.68 -1.96 -14.76
N GLN A 15 6.48 -2.16 -16.07
CA GLN A 15 5.81 -3.36 -16.60
C GLN A 15 6.61 -4.63 -16.36
N ALA A 16 7.96 -4.57 -16.47
CA ALA A 16 8.81 -5.71 -16.18
C ALA A 16 8.85 -6.08 -14.69
N LEU A 17 8.69 -5.09 -13.79
CA LEU A 17 8.53 -5.35 -12.36
C LEU A 17 7.20 -6.06 -12.07
N ILE A 18 6.11 -5.59 -12.68
CA ILE A 18 4.74 -6.06 -12.44
C ILE A 18 4.27 -6.92 -13.62
N ASP A 19 5.06 -7.91 -13.98
CA ASP A 19 4.69 -8.85 -15.04
C ASP A 19 3.58 -9.78 -14.55
N GLN A 20 2.36 -9.52 -15.03
CA GLN A 20 1.15 -10.21 -14.59
C GLN A 20 1.13 -11.69 -14.96
N GLU A 21 1.81 -12.09 -16.03
CA GLU A 21 1.84 -13.46 -16.55
C GLU A 21 2.99 -14.27 -15.91
N ALA A 22 4.14 -13.64 -15.68
CA ALA A 22 5.28 -14.28 -15.04
C ALA A 22 5.13 -14.41 -13.52
N ALA A 23 4.20 -13.68 -12.92
CA ALA A 23 3.99 -13.68 -11.48
C ALA A 23 3.50 -15.03 -10.96
N ARG A 24 4.02 -15.43 -9.81
CA ARG A 24 3.56 -16.62 -9.09
C ARG A 24 2.82 -16.26 -7.83
N VAL A 25 1.79 -17.02 -7.49
CA VAL A 25 1.09 -16.90 -6.20
C VAL A 25 2.04 -17.30 -5.07
N ILE A 26 2.23 -16.38 -4.11
CA ILE A 26 3.04 -16.62 -2.91
C ILE A 26 2.17 -16.83 -1.67
N LEU A 27 1.02 -16.16 -1.59
CA LEU A 27 0.01 -16.38 -0.56
C LEU A 27 -1.37 -16.37 -1.23
N PRO A 28 -2.08 -17.50 -1.23
CA PRO A 28 -3.44 -17.55 -1.73
C PRO A 28 -4.41 -16.81 -0.78
N ALA A 29 -5.56 -16.44 -1.29
CA ALA A 29 -6.68 -16.07 -0.45
C ALA A 29 -7.14 -17.26 0.42
N GLU A 30 -7.83 -16.99 1.54
CA GLU A 30 -8.33 -18.08 2.42
C GLU A 30 -9.31 -19.01 1.72
N GLN A 31 -10.06 -18.49 0.76
CA GLN A 31 -10.97 -19.27 -0.08
C GLN A 31 -10.87 -18.81 -1.54
N PRO A 32 -11.01 -19.73 -2.52
CA PRO A 32 -10.93 -19.45 -3.94
C PRO A 32 -12.27 -18.88 -4.46
N GLN A 33 -12.66 -17.72 -3.99
CA GLN A 33 -13.92 -17.05 -4.40
C GLN A 33 -13.87 -15.54 -4.19
N SER A 34 -14.79 -14.83 -4.82
CA SER A 34 -14.96 -13.38 -4.69
C SER A 34 -15.06 -12.94 -3.23
N GLY A 35 -14.42 -11.83 -2.92
CA GLY A 35 -14.41 -11.22 -1.58
C GLY A 35 -13.29 -11.70 -0.67
N PHE A 36 -12.58 -12.75 -1.04
CA PHE A 36 -11.41 -13.23 -0.30
C PHE A 36 -10.11 -12.76 -0.94
N TRP A 37 -9.21 -12.20 -0.14
CA TRP A 37 -7.92 -11.77 -0.60
C TRP A 37 -6.88 -11.70 0.52
N PHE A 38 -5.60 -11.62 0.13
CA PHE A 38 -4.48 -11.29 1.00
C PHE A 38 -3.69 -10.12 0.40
N GLY A 39 -3.34 -9.12 1.21
CA GLY A 39 -2.55 -7.97 0.76
C GLY A 39 -2.55 -6.81 1.75
N GLY A 40 -2.28 -5.61 1.23
CA GLY A 40 -2.25 -4.38 2.02
C GLY A 40 -1.05 -4.27 2.95
N GLY A 41 0.11 -4.79 2.52
CA GLY A 41 1.37 -4.73 3.22
C GLY A 41 2.55 -4.66 2.27
N ASN A 42 3.75 -4.96 2.77
CA ASN A 42 4.99 -4.89 2.00
C ASN A 42 5.95 -6.04 2.29
N LEU A 43 6.95 -6.19 1.41
CA LEU A 43 8.17 -6.96 1.66
C LEU A 43 9.21 -6.10 2.37
N CYS A 44 9.94 -6.72 3.29
CA CYS A 44 11.05 -6.10 4.00
C CYS A 44 12.18 -7.10 4.18
N LYS A 45 13.42 -6.71 3.89
CA LYS A 45 14.61 -7.53 4.17
C LYS A 45 15.15 -7.14 5.54
N SER A 46 15.15 -8.07 6.48
CA SER A 46 15.69 -7.84 7.82
C SER A 46 17.19 -8.10 7.88
N GLN A 47 17.83 -7.60 8.94
CA GLN A 47 19.27 -7.80 9.20
C GLN A 47 19.69 -9.28 9.34
N ASP A 48 18.75 -10.16 9.71
CA ASP A 48 18.97 -11.61 9.74
C ASP A 48 19.02 -12.27 8.37
N GLY A 49 18.90 -11.47 7.30
CA GLY A 49 18.91 -11.91 5.91
C GLY A 49 17.59 -12.52 5.42
N GLY A 50 16.59 -12.66 6.29
CA GLY A 50 15.25 -13.15 5.94
C GLY A 50 14.44 -12.09 5.20
N LEU A 51 13.58 -12.54 4.28
CA LEU A 51 12.52 -11.71 3.72
C LEU A 51 11.29 -11.83 4.61
N TYR A 52 10.79 -10.69 5.07
CA TYR A 52 9.55 -10.61 5.81
C TYR A 52 8.48 -9.96 4.96
N LEU A 53 7.28 -10.45 5.08
CA LEU A 53 6.09 -9.96 4.40
C LEU A 53 5.02 -9.68 5.45
N CYS A 54 4.51 -8.48 5.52
CA CYS A 54 3.31 -8.20 6.30
C CYS A 54 2.09 -8.04 5.40
N GLY A 55 0.91 -8.17 5.98
CA GLY A 55 -0.35 -7.99 5.29
C GLY A 55 -1.51 -8.61 6.07
N ARG A 56 -2.69 -8.55 5.50
CA ARG A 56 -3.90 -9.09 6.11
C ARG A 56 -4.73 -9.90 5.14
N PHE A 57 -5.50 -10.82 5.70
CA PHE A 57 -6.59 -11.49 4.98
C PHE A 57 -7.86 -10.67 5.05
N ARG A 58 -8.66 -10.76 4.00
CA ARG A 58 -10.04 -10.34 3.96
C ARG A 58 -10.92 -11.49 3.53
N SER A 59 -12.06 -11.61 4.19
CA SER A 59 -13.12 -12.56 3.86
C SER A 59 -14.35 -11.84 3.31
N ALA A 60 -15.24 -12.58 2.68
CA ALA A 60 -16.52 -12.05 2.21
C ALA A 60 -17.42 -11.49 3.35
N GLY A 61 -17.16 -11.90 4.61
CA GLY A 61 -17.84 -11.36 5.78
C GLY A 61 -17.35 -10.00 6.25
N ASP A 62 -16.25 -9.48 5.70
CA ASP A 62 -15.78 -8.12 6.01
C ASP A 62 -16.76 -7.10 5.43
N SER A 63 -17.12 -6.08 6.24
CA SER A 63 -18.02 -5.03 5.78
C SER A 63 -17.47 -4.31 4.57
N ARG A 64 -18.17 -4.36 3.45
CA ARG A 64 -17.82 -3.65 2.22
C ARG A 64 -18.60 -2.35 2.08
N THR A 65 -19.80 -2.30 2.63
CA THR A 65 -20.67 -1.12 2.57
C THR A 65 -20.40 -0.15 3.72
N GLY A 66 -19.61 -0.58 4.72
CA GLY A 66 -19.43 0.15 5.97
C GLY A 66 -20.68 0.18 6.85
N LEU A 67 -21.65 -0.68 6.59
CA LEU A 67 -22.88 -0.84 7.41
C LEU A 67 -22.70 -1.89 8.50
N GLU A 68 -21.87 -2.92 8.22
CA GLU A 68 -21.54 -3.98 9.16
C GLU A 68 -20.10 -3.79 9.65
N ALA A 69 -19.93 -3.30 10.86
CA ALA A 69 -18.61 -2.96 11.39
C ALA A 69 -17.86 -4.15 12.01
N GLY A 70 -18.57 -5.14 12.54
CA GLY A 70 -18.04 -6.12 13.51
C GLY A 70 -16.96 -7.09 13.00
N ALA A 71 -17.06 -7.57 11.77
CA ALA A 71 -16.22 -8.66 11.28
C ALA A 71 -14.98 -8.23 10.49
N ARG A 72 -14.86 -6.97 10.14
CA ARG A 72 -13.82 -6.45 9.26
C ARG A 72 -12.44 -6.31 9.92
N GLY A 73 -11.37 -6.42 9.11
CA GLY A 73 -9.99 -6.15 9.51
C GLY A 73 -9.57 -6.86 10.79
N ARG A 74 -9.67 -8.20 10.82
CA ARG A 74 -9.52 -8.99 12.04
C ARG A 74 -8.10 -9.16 12.50
N GLU A 75 -7.17 -9.31 11.56
CA GLU A 75 -5.82 -9.76 11.84
C GLU A 75 -4.81 -9.19 10.84
N LEU A 76 -3.68 -8.75 11.35
CA LEU A 76 -2.45 -8.49 10.60
C LEU A 76 -1.53 -9.69 10.78
N VAL A 77 -0.90 -10.17 9.71
CA VAL A 77 0.02 -11.31 9.74
C VAL A 77 1.38 -10.91 9.20
N ILE A 78 2.44 -11.41 9.85
CA ILE A 78 3.81 -11.31 9.37
C ILE A 78 4.31 -12.71 9.02
N TRP A 79 4.82 -12.84 7.81
CA TRP A 79 5.40 -14.04 7.26
C TRP A 79 6.89 -13.88 7.07
N ARG A 80 7.64 -14.99 7.05
CA ARG A 80 9.08 -15.02 6.81
C ARG A 80 9.41 -16.03 5.73
N SER A 81 10.35 -15.65 4.85
CA SER A 81 10.98 -16.54 3.89
C SER A 81 12.50 -16.54 4.11
N THR A 82 13.13 -17.72 4.02
CA THR A 82 14.58 -17.92 4.04
C THR A 82 15.13 -18.41 2.72
N ASP A 83 14.28 -18.59 1.72
CA ASP A 83 14.58 -19.17 0.42
C ASP A 83 14.28 -18.18 -0.74
N ARG A 84 14.54 -16.91 -0.52
CA ARG A 84 14.31 -15.81 -1.50
C ARG A 84 12.85 -15.71 -1.95
N GLY A 85 11.93 -15.90 -1.01
CA GLY A 85 10.49 -15.76 -1.25
C GLY A 85 9.84 -16.98 -1.90
N GLN A 86 10.52 -18.14 -2.01
CA GLN A 86 9.91 -19.35 -2.57
C GLN A 86 8.78 -19.87 -1.68
N ARG A 87 8.99 -19.81 -0.36
CA ARG A 87 8.01 -20.19 0.65
C ARG A 87 7.97 -19.15 1.76
N PHE A 88 6.79 -18.93 2.30
CA PHE A 88 6.58 -18.04 3.43
C PHE A 88 5.95 -18.82 4.59
N GLU A 89 6.51 -18.67 5.79
CA GLU A 89 6.01 -19.23 7.03
C GLU A 89 5.49 -18.11 7.93
N ARG A 90 4.34 -18.31 8.55
CA ARG A 90 3.75 -17.37 9.51
C ARG A 90 4.61 -17.32 10.77
N VAL A 91 5.04 -16.13 11.15
CA VAL A 91 5.94 -15.94 12.31
C VAL A 91 5.34 -15.07 13.40
N LEU A 92 4.39 -14.20 13.06
CA LEU A 92 3.71 -13.33 14.02
C LEU A 92 2.35 -12.90 13.48
N SER A 93 1.42 -12.62 14.37
CA SER A 93 0.15 -11.97 14.02
C SER A 93 -0.34 -11.07 15.14
N PHE A 94 -1.16 -10.10 14.75
CA PHE A 94 -1.82 -9.15 15.63
C PHE A 94 -3.32 -9.19 15.40
N SER A 95 -4.06 -9.44 16.46
CA SER A 95 -5.50 -9.26 16.49
C SER A 95 -5.85 -7.78 16.74
N LYS A 96 -7.13 -7.43 16.65
CA LYS A 96 -7.60 -6.11 17.05
C LYS A 96 -7.28 -5.79 18.51
N ALA A 97 -7.35 -6.78 19.40
CA ALA A 97 -7.05 -6.61 20.83
C ALA A 97 -5.58 -6.26 21.03
N ASP A 98 -4.66 -6.91 20.30
CA ASP A 98 -3.22 -6.66 20.40
C ASP A 98 -2.83 -5.24 19.96
N LEU A 99 -3.61 -4.62 19.07
CA LEU A 99 -3.38 -3.26 18.55
C LEU A 99 -4.25 -2.20 19.22
N SER A 100 -5.06 -2.59 20.21
CA SER A 100 -5.93 -1.67 20.95
C SER A 100 -5.17 -0.97 22.05
N LEU A 101 -5.45 0.32 22.24
CA LEU A 101 -5.08 1.07 23.43
C LEU A 101 -6.26 1.08 24.43
N PRO A 102 -6.04 1.23 25.74
CA PRO A 102 -7.11 1.17 26.74
C PRO A 102 -8.27 2.14 26.48
N ASP A 103 -7.96 3.31 25.93
CA ASP A 103 -8.92 4.36 25.59
C ASP A 103 -9.34 4.40 24.12
N ARG A 104 -8.75 3.54 23.29
CA ARG A 104 -8.93 3.52 21.82
C ARG A 104 -8.94 2.10 21.26
N PRO A 105 -10.02 1.35 21.47
CA PRO A 105 -10.17 0.02 20.89
C PRO A 105 -10.10 0.05 19.36
N VAL A 106 -9.54 -1.01 18.77
CA VAL A 106 -9.46 -1.17 17.31
C VAL A 106 -10.73 -1.82 16.80
N LEU A 107 -11.39 -1.15 15.87
CA LEU A 107 -12.57 -1.66 15.15
C LEU A 107 -12.18 -2.47 13.92
N SER A 108 -11.12 -2.06 13.23
CA SER A 108 -10.64 -2.70 12.01
C SER A 108 -9.15 -2.44 11.80
N ILE A 109 -8.43 -3.42 11.26
CA ILE A 109 -7.03 -3.32 10.82
C ILE A 109 -7.02 -3.22 9.29
N GLU A 110 -6.22 -2.32 8.74
CA GLU A 110 -6.02 -2.16 7.28
C GLU A 110 -4.54 -2.32 6.89
N GLY A 111 -4.06 -1.51 5.94
CA GLY A 111 -2.71 -1.61 5.42
C GLY A 111 -1.62 -1.45 6.48
N SER A 112 -0.49 -2.07 6.21
CA SER A 112 0.68 -2.10 7.10
C SER A 112 1.97 -2.02 6.31
N ALA A 113 3.05 -1.57 6.97
CA ALA A 113 4.39 -1.58 6.40
C ALA A 113 5.44 -1.96 7.44
N LEU A 114 6.30 -2.91 7.10
CA LEU A 114 7.52 -3.22 7.84
C LEU A 114 8.66 -2.33 7.34
N HIS A 115 9.47 -1.84 8.25
CA HIS A 115 10.65 -1.06 7.96
C HIS A 115 11.84 -1.60 8.77
N SER A 116 12.88 -2.05 8.08
CA SER A 116 14.13 -2.51 8.70
C SER A 116 14.99 -1.31 9.02
N THR A 117 15.43 -1.20 10.26
CA THR A 117 16.31 -0.14 10.74
C THR A 117 17.65 -0.71 11.18
N ARG A 118 18.65 0.13 11.42
CA ARG A 118 19.96 -0.31 11.96
C ARG A 118 19.82 -0.97 13.35
N ASN A 119 18.77 -0.64 14.10
CA ASN A 119 18.57 -1.09 15.48
C ASN A 119 17.45 -2.15 15.63
N GLY A 120 16.89 -2.63 14.53
CA GLY A 120 15.79 -3.60 14.56
C GLY A 120 14.76 -3.37 13.48
N ILE A 121 13.50 -3.41 13.85
CA ILE A 121 12.37 -3.33 12.93
C ILE A 121 11.26 -2.43 13.47
N GLU A 122 10.62 -1.70 12.58
CA GLU A 122 9.40 -0.95 12.84
C GLU A 122 8.25 -1.58 12.06
N LEU A 123 7.08 -1.62 12.66
CA LEU A 123 5.82 -1.95 12.00
C LEU A 123 4.92 -0.73 12.05
N PHE A 124 4.56 -0.21 10.90
CA PHE A 124 3.51 0.79 10.76
C PHE A 124 2.22 0.07 10.39
N VAL A 125 1.13 0.40 11.07
CA VAL A 125 -0.17 -0.23 10.82
C VAL A 125 -1.28 0.80 10.88
N SER A 126 -2.16 0.80 9.90
CA SER A 126 -3.38 1.61 9.95
C SER A 126 -4.50 0.84 10.61
N SER A 127 -5.16 1.46 11.55
CA SER A 127 -6.31 0.88 12.24
C SER A 127 -7.40 1.91 12.49
N GLU A 128 -8.64 1.45 12.43
CA GLU A 128 -9.79 2.26 12.81
C GLU A 128 -9.96 2.21 14.31
N LYS A 129 -9.98 3.35 14.93
CA LYS A 129 -10.10 3.51 16.38
C LYS A 129 -11.51 3.87 16.78
N ASP A 130 -12.07 3.10 17.71
CA ASP A 130 -13.22 3.54 18.48
C ASP A 130 -12.85 4.75 19.36
N ASN A 131 -13.84 5.46 19.86
CA ASN A 131 -13.68 6.64 20.70
C ASN A 131 -12.92 7.83 20.07
N ILE A 132 -12.55 7.74 18.79
CA ILE A 132 -12.19 8.89 17.97
C ILE A 132 -13.35 9.22 17.08
N GLY A 133 -14.16 10.19 17.52
CA GLY A 133 -15.32 10.66 16.75
C GLY A 133 -14.93 11.65 15.64
N TYR A 134 -15.88 11.87 14.74
CA TYR A 134 -15.78 12.95 13.76
C TYR A 134 -15.79 14.32 14.46
N PRO A 135 -15.17 15.37 13.87
CA PRO A 135 -15.32 16.74 14.35
C PRO A 135 -16.81 17.11 14.50
N GLU A 136 -17.14 17.93 15.49
CA GLU A 136 -18.53 18.21 15.89
C GLU A 136 -19.45 18.57 14.72
N ALA A 137 -19.02 19.45 13.83
CA ALA A 137 -19.80 19.87 12.66
C ALA A 137 -20.13 18.72 11.67
N TRP A 138 -19.42 17.59 11.76
CA TRP A 138 -19.52 16.45 10.83
C TRP A 138 -19.96 15.15 11.54
N ARG A 139 -20.27 15.22 12.83
CA ARG A 139 -20.61 14.05 13.65
C ARG A 139 -21.81 13.27 13.11
N SER A 140 -22.80 13.95 12.53
CA SER A 140 -23.98 13.31 11.94
C SER A 140 -23.69 12.42 10.73
N PHE A 141 -22.52 12.54 10.12
CA PHE A 141 -22.09 11.69 9.01
C PHE A 141 -21.33 10.43 9.45
N GLN A 142 -20.97 10.33 10.73
CA GLN A 142 -20.32 9.15 11.25
C GLN A 142 -21.34 8.02 11.36
N LYS A 143 -21.06 6.90 10.68
CA LYS A 143 -21.89 5.70 10.77
C LYS A 143 -21.72 5.05 12.14
N GLU A 144 -22.79 4.47 12.66
CA GLU A 144 -22.74 3.69 13.89
C GLU A 144 -21.71 2.53 13.78
N GLY A 145 -20.98 2.25 14.85
CA GLY A 145 -19.96 1.21 14.88
C GLY A 145 -18.69 1.52 14.06
N THR A 146 -18.52 2.78 13.64
CA THR A 146 -17.31 3.24 12.94
C THR A 146 -16.55 4.29 13.76
N GLY A 147 -15.27 4.45 13.46
CA GLY A 147 -14.37 5.41 14.09
C GLY A 147 -13.54 6.19 13.08
N VAL A 148 -12.37 6.61 13.51
CA VAL A 148 -11.41 7.33 12.68
C VAL A 148 -10.16 6.48 12.49
N TRP A 149 -9.65 6.46 11.28
CA TRP A 149 -8.42 5.75 10.92
C TRP A 149 -7.19 6.57 11.28
N THR A 150 -6.24 5.90 11.91
CA THR A 150 -4.94 6.43 12.34
C THR A 150 -3.84 5.48 11.92
N ILE A 151 -2.58 5.93 11.96
CA ILE A 151 -1.41 5.07 11.75
C ILE A 151 -0.63 4.99 13.04
N GLU A 152 -0.42 3.76 13.50
CA GLU A 152 0.37 3.39 14.65
C GLU A 152 1.73 2.85 14.23
N ARG A 153 2.70 2.95 15.16
CA ARG A 153 4.03 2.37 15.04
C ARG A 153 4.34 1.50 16.25
N LEU A 154 4.88 0.31 15.97
CA LEU A 154 5.52 -0.58 16.94
C LEU A 154 7.00 -0.68 16.58
N THR A 155 7.89 -0.69 17.57
CA THR A 155 9.34 -0.77 17.34
C THR A 155 9.95 -1.83 18.23
N ALA A 156 10.77 -2.72 17.67
CA ALA A 156 11.46 -3.77 18.40
C ALA A 156 12.81 -4.13 17.76
N SER A 157 13.67 -4.81 18.49
CA SER A 157 14.95 -5.31 17.97
C SER A 157 14.79 -6.48 16.99
N THR A 158 13.68 -7.22 17.07
CA THR A 158 13.36 -8.34 16.19
C THR A 158 11.88 -8.34 15.82
N VAL A 159 11.52 -9.04 14.75
CA VAL A 159 10.10 -9.19 14.35
C VAL A 159 9.27 -9.82 15.47
N LYS A 160 9.78 -10.83 16.16
CA LYS A 160 9.05 -11.46 17.28
C LYS A 160 8.85 -10.50 18.46
N GLY A 161 9.81 -9.61 18.68
CA GLY A 161 9.72 -8.60 19.76
C GLY A 161 8.62 -7.55 19.51
N LEU A 162 8.10 -7.44 18.30
CA LEU A 162 6.97 -6.55 18.01
C LEU A 162 5.70 -6.93 18.80
N ALA A 163 5.55 -8.20 19.20
CA ALA A 163 4.41 -8.64 20.00
C ALA A 163 4.28 -7.93 21.36
N GLU A 164 5.42 -7.52 21.94
CA GLU A 164 5.49 -6.86 23.24
C GLU A 164 5.81 -5.35 23.12
N ALA A 165 5.89 -4.84 21.88
CA ALA A 165 6.29 -3.46 21.63
C ALA A 165 5.17 -2.48 22.01
N PRO A 166 5.50 -1.32 22.58
CA PRO A 166 4.52 -0.29 22.82
C PRO A 166 3.95 0.25 21.49
N ILE A 167 2.67 0.61 21.52
CA ILE A 167 1.96 1.18 20.38
C ILE A 167 2.05 2.71 20.47
N ASP A 168 2.60 3.33 19.44
CA ASP A 168 2.74 4.77 19.30
C ASP A 168 1.90 5.27 18.13
N THR A 169 0.91 6.15 18.36
CA THR A 169 0.14 6.77 17.28
C THR A 169 0.99 7.86 16.61
N VAL A 170 1.46 7.59 15.40
CA VAL A 170 2.38 8.50 14.68
C VAL A 170 1.68 9.44 13.71
N LEU A 171 0.47 9.08 13.25
CA LEU A 171 -0.29 9.92 12.33
C LEU A 171 -1.79 9.86 12.62
N THR A 172 -2.39 11.03 12.75
CA THR A 172 -3.84 11.25 12.89
C THR A 172 -4.20 12.57 12.24
N CYS A 173 -5.42 12.70 11.75
CA CYS A 173 -5.92 13.94 11.17
C CYS A 173 -7.28 14.30 11.77
N ARG A 174 -7.55 15.61 11.92
CA ARG A 174 -8.86 16.14 12.34
C ARG A 174 -9.51 17.01 11.29
N ASP A 175 -8.81 17.28 10.19
CA ASP A 175 -9.37 18.01 9.06
C ASP A 175 -10.40 17.12 8.35
N PRO A 176 -11.65 17.53 8.19
CA PRO A 176 -12.69 16.70 7.56
C PRO A 176 -12.38 16.33 6.11
N ARG A 177 -11.50 17.06 5.44
CA ARG A 177 -11.05 16.73 4.08
C ARG A 177 -10.14 15.52 4.01
N TRP A 178 -9.40 15.24 5.11
CA TRP A 178 -8.35 14.22 5.20
C TRP A 178 -8.49 13.37 6.47
N LEU A 179 -9.71 13.24 6.98
CA LEU A 179 -10.00 12.72 8.31
C LEU A 179 -9.40 11.33 8.60
N HIS A 180 -9.47 10.44 7.60
CA HIS A 180 -8.96 9.09 7.73
C HIS A 180 -7.61 8.96 7.05
N VAL A 181 -6.60 8.50 7.78
CA VAL A 181 -5.24 8.23 7.27
C VAL A 181 -4.98 6.73 7.32
N LYS A 182 -4.60 6.13 6.18
CA LYS A 182 -4.53 4.67 6.00
C LYS A 182 -3.37 4.25 5.11
N ASP A 183 -3.13 2.93 5.09
CA ASP A 183 -2.27 2.23 4.15
C ASP A 183 -0.86 2.86 4.08
N PRO A 184 -0.07 2.71 5.17
CA PRO A 184 1.28 3.28 5.26
C PRO A 184 2.21 2.64 4.23
N VAL A 185 3.07 3.47 3.63
CA VAL A 185 4.17 3.09 2.76
C VAL A 185 5.44 3.77 3.26
N VAL A 186 6.50 3.03 3.47
CA VAL A 186 7.78 3.54 3.97
C VAL A 186 8.81 3.61 2.86
N HIS A 187 9.61 4.68 2.87
CA HIS A 187 10.71 4.87 1.94
C HIS A 187 11.89 5.55 2.63
N ASP A 188 13.05 4.89 2.62
CA ASP A 188 14.30 5.45 3.09
C ASP A 188 14.82 6.47 2.07
N MET A 189 14.90 7.73 2.48
CA MET A 189 15.37 8.81 1.63
C MET A 189 16.90 8.83 1.57
N SER A 190 17.45 9.36 0.47
CA SER A 190 18.89 9.44 0.22
C SER A 190 19.65 10.24 1.27
N ASN A 191 19.00 11.19 1.96
CA ASN A 191 19.56 11.98 3.05
C ASN A 191 19.47 11.30 4.44
N GLY A 192 18.96 10.06 4.50
CA GLY A 192 18.78 9.31 5.75
C GLY A 192 17.48 9.58 6.50
N ASP A 193 16.61 10.44 5.98
CA ASP A 193 15.27 10.63 6.53
C ASP A 193 14.36 9.46 6.11
N LEU A 194 13.24 9.30 6.79
CA LEU A 194 12.18 8.34 6.42
C LEU A 194 10.95 9.09 5.92
N MET A 195 10.51 8.78 4.72
CA MET A 195 9.20 9.19 4.22
C MET A 195 8.17 8.12 4.56
N LEU A 196 7.07 8.53 5.20
CA LEU A 196 5.86 7.75 5.40
C LEU A 196 4.78 8.31 4.47
N ALA A 197 4.54 7.64 3.36
CA ALA A 197 3.39 7.94 2.52
C ALA A 197 2.16 7.17 2.99
N PHE A 198 0.97 7.69 2.71
CA PHE A 198 -0.29 7.11 3.17
C PHE A 198 -1.45 7.58 2.29
N CYS A 199 -2.57 6.87 2.29
CA CYS A 199 -3.78 7.38 1.68
C CYS A 199 -4.66 8.14 2.68
N THR A 200 -5.49 9.05 2.15
CA THR A 200 -6.43 9.83 2.94
C THR A 200 -7.85 9.66 2.41
N HIS A 201 -8.84 9.69 3.32
CA HIS A 201 -10.23 9.81 2.92
C HIS A 201 -10.89 10.96 3.68
N PRO A 202 -11.80 11.71 3.03
CA PRO A 202 -12.63 12.69 3.73
C PRO A 202 -13.66 11.99 4.62
N TYR A 203 -14.29 12.76 5.50
CA TYR A 203 -15.39 12.28 6.35
C TYR A 203 -16.52 11.60 5.56
N SER A 204 -16.71 11.97 4.31
CA SER A 204 -17.77 11.46 3.41
C SER A 204 -17.40 10.19 2.66
N TRP A 205 -16.15 9.73 2.74
CA TRP A 205 -15.63 8.56 1.99
C TRP A 205 -15.84 8.61 0.46
N THR A 206 -15.94 9.80 -0.10
CA THR A 206 -16.22 10.00 -1.53
C THR A 206 -15.00 9.90 -2.42
N SER A 207 -13.81 9.91 -1.84
CA SER A 207 -12.56 9.94 -2.59
C SER A 207 -11.37 9.49 -1.73
N SER A 208 -10.24 9.24 -2.37
CA SER A 208 -8.96 9.00 -1.72
C SER A 208 -7.85 9.73 -2.46
N ASN A 209 -6.93 10.35 -1.71
CA ASN A 209 -5.69 10.95 -2.22
C ASN A 209 -4.51 10.39 -1.41
N SER A 210 -3.28 10.70 -1.83
CA SER A 210 -2.09 10.32 -1.07
C SER A 210 -1.44 11.51 -0.39
N GLY A 211 -1.09 11.31 0.88
CA GLY A 211 -0.29 12.21 1.69
C GLY A 211 1.07 11.63 2.03
N TYR A 212 1.96 12.43 2.61
CA TYR A 212 3.20 11.96 3.22
C TYR A 212 3.57 12.79 4.45
N ALA A 213 4.39 12.18 5.31
CA ALA A 213 5.08 12.85 6.39
C ALA A 213 6.55 12.42 6.41
N ILE A 214 7.45 13.31 6.82
CA ILE A 214 8.89 13.03 6.88
C ILE A 214 9.31 12.90 8.34
N ARG A 215 10.12 11.89 8.64
CA ARG A 215 10.81 11.74 9.89
C ARG A 215 12.31 11.94 9.65
N ALA A 216 12.85 13.04 10.18
CA ALA A 216 14.27 13.33 10.07
C ALA A 216 15.13 12.22 10.72
N GLN A 217 16.30 11.97 10.16
CA GLN A 217 17.25 11.00 10.69
C GLN A 217 17.53 11.28 12.18
N GLY A 218 17.42 10.25 13.02
CA GLY A 218 17.60 10.34 14.46
C GLY A 218 16.41 10.91 15.24
N SER A 219 15.34 11.35 14.57
CA SER A 219 14.10 11.78 15.22
C SER A 219 13.17 10.60 15.47
N ALA A 220 12.41 10.66 16.57
CA ALA A 220 11.31 9.74 16.83
C ALA A 220 9.98 10.23 16.24
N ARG A 221 9.88 11.51 15.84
CA ARG A 221 8.63 12.17 15.43
C ARG A 221 8.64 12.53 13.97
N PHE A 222 7.49 12.35 13.33
CA PHE A 222 7.23 12.87 12.01
C PHE A 222 6.95 14.37 12.05
N GLN A 223 7.37 15.08 10.99
CA GLN A 223 7.00 16.47 10.74
C GLN A 223 5.51 16.55 10.35
N PRO A 224 4.91 17.75 10.33
CA PRO A 224 3.55 17.92 9.85
C PRO A 224 3.36 17.34 8.44
N ALA A 225 2.27 16.61 8.27
CA ALA A 225 1.97 15.90 7.04
C ALA A 225 1.51 16.85 5.90
N VAL A 226 1.86 16.48 4.67
CA VAL A 226 1.26 17.00 3.44
C VAL A 226 0.22 15.97 2.99
N TYR A 227 -1.05 16.36 2.87
CA TYR A 227 -2.18 15.43 2.72
C TYR A 227 -2.60 15.14 1.28
N ASP A 228 -2.09 15.85 0.29
CA ASP A 228 -2.53 15.80 -1.11
C ASP A 228 -1.39 15.96 -2.12
N PHE A 229 -0.20 15.42 -1.80
CA PHE A 229 0.96 15.54 -2.69
C PHE A 229 0.79 14.77 -4.00
N PHE A 230 0.00 13.69 -4.00
CA PHE A 230 -0.35 12.92 -5.18
C PHE A 230 -1.88 12.90 -5.32
N PRO A 231 -2.47 13.92 -5.95
CA PRO A 231 -3.91 14.03 -6.10
C PRO A 231 -4.44 13.02 -7.12
N ARG A 232 -5.75 12.81 -7.09
CA ARG A 232 -6.47 12.01 -8.09
C ARG A 232 -6.25 12.51 -9.51
N GLY A 233 -6.34 11.60 -10.48
CA GLY A 233 -6.26 11.93 -11.89
C GLY A 233 -7.59 12.40 -12.48
N PHE A 234 -7.66 12.39 -13.82
CA PHE A 234 -8.81 12.89 -14.57
C PHE A 234 -9.54 11.82 -15.37
N THR A 235 -9.07 10.57 -15.32
CA THR A 235 -9.58 9.46 -16.13
C THR A 235 -9.90 8.25 -15.23
N TRP A 236 -9.20 7.15 -15.37
CA TRP A 236 -9.43 5.91 -14.65
C TRP A 236 -9.16 5.98 -13.13
N ASP A 237 -8.42 6.98 -12.68
CA ASP A 237 -8.06 7.22 -11.27
C ASP A 237 -8.76 8.47 -10.69
N VAL A 238 -9.94 8.79 -11.20
CA VAL A 238 -10.68 10.02 -10.86
C VAL A 238 -11.29 9.99 -9.46
N ALA A 239 -11.59 8.82 -8.92
CA ALA A 239 -12.18 8.70 -7.59
C ALA A 239 -11.14 8.46 -6.50
N MET A 240 -10.03 7.79 -6.83
CA MET A 240 -8.99 7.48 -5.86
C MET A 240 -7.60 7.45 -6.50
N SER A 241 -6.60 7.77 -5.67
CA SER A 241 -5.20 7.68 -5.99
C SER A 241 -4.43 7.36 -4.69
N ARG A 242 -3.96 6.12 -4.55
CA ARG A 242 -3.25 5.63 -3.36
C ARG A 242 -1.85 5.16 -3.75
N ILE A 243 -0.80 5.88 -3.32
CA ILE A 243 0.58 5.40 -3.43
C ILE A 243 0.71 4.11 -2.62
N THR A 244 1.34 3.10 -3.23
CA THR A 244 1.54 1.78 -2.63
C THR A 244 3.01 1.39 -2.53
N SER A 245 3.90 1.98 -3.33
CA SER A 245 5.34 1.77 -3.25
C SER A 245 6.11 2.94 -3.85
N LEU A 246 7.30 3.19 -3.33
CA LEU A 246 8.28 4.16 -3.83
C LEU A 246 9.61 3.44 -4.04
N VAL A 247 10.14 3.48 -5.26
CA VAL A 247 11.34 2.75 -5.67
C VAL A 247 12.36 3.71 -6.26
N ASN A 248 13.60 3.66 -5.79
CA ASN A 248 14.67 4.43 -6.41
C ASN A 248 14.89 3.96 -7.85
N VAL A 249 14.83 4.89 -8.81
CA VAL A 249 15.19 4.58 -10.20
C VAL A 249 16.71 4.40 -10.27
N PRO A 250 17.20 3.26 -10.80
CA PRO A 250 18.63 3.05 -10.97
C PRO A 250 19.29 4.15 -11.81
N GLY A 251 20.38 4.72 -11.32
CA GLY A 251 21.16 5.76 -12.02
C GLY A 251 22.02 5.19 -13.14
N CYS A 252 21.41 4.57 -14.15
CA CYS A 252 22.08 4.01 -15.33
C CYS A 252 21.42 4.46 -16.63
N GLY A 253 22.09 4.26 -17.75
CA GLY A 253 21.56 4.61 -19.07
C GLY A 253 21.10 6.07 -19.14
N VAL A 254 19.85 6.26 -19.55
CA VAL A 254 19.24 7.60 -19.69
C VAL A 254 18.91 8.29 -18.35
N PHE A 255 19.16 7.62 -17.23
CA PHE A 255 18.91 8.11 -15.86
C PHE A 255 20.20 8.42 -15.07
N ALA A 256 21.40 8.25 -15.69
CA ALA A 256 22.68 8.46 -15.02
C ALA A 256 22.81 9.86 -14.38
N ASP A 257 22.25 10.87 -14.99
CA ASP A 257 22.30 12.27 -14.56
C ASP A 257 21.01 12.75 -13.86
N THR A 258 20.16 11.83 -13.40
CA THR A 258 18.88 12.17 -12.73
C THR A 258 18.79 11.56 -11.32
N PRO A 259 19.65 12.01 -10.38
CA PRO A 259 19.63 11.49 -9.01
C PRO A 259 18.31 11.86 -8.29
N GLY A 260 17.88 10.99 -7.38
CA GLY A 260 16.69 11.22 -6.57
C GLY A 260 15.36 11.09 -7.33
N LEU A 261 15.37 10.42 -8.48
CA LEU A 261 14.14 10.07 -9.18
C LEU A 261 13.54 8.80 -8.57
N LEU A 262 12.27 8.87 -8.18
CA LEU A 262 11.51 7.75 -7.65
C LEU A 262 10.46 7.30 -8.66
N LEU A 263 10.35 6.00 -8.86
CA LEU A 263 9.21 5.36 -9.48
C LEU A 263 8.19 5.07 -8.38
N ALA A 264 7.01 5.67 -8.50
CA ALA A 264 5.90 5.46 -7.60
C ALA A 264 4.88 4.54 -8.24
N PHE A 265 4.51 3.48 -7.53
CA PHE A 265 3.34 2.67 -7.87
C PHE A 265 2.14 3.19 -7.10
N TYR A 266 0.98 3.17 -7.73
CA TYR A 266 -0.25 3.61 -7.09
C TYR A 266 -1.47 2.84 -7.57
N ASP A 267 -2.45 2.72 -6.70
CA ASP A 267 -3.76 2.21 -7.06
C ASP A 267 -4.67 3.39 -7.44
N GLY A 268 -5.47 3.17 -8.44
CA GLY A 268 -6.50 4.10 -8.88
C GLY A 268 -7.81 3.39 -9.16
N GLY A 269 -8.90 4.16 -9.18
CA GLY A 269 -10.22 3.66 -9.54
C GLY A 269 -11.13 4.80 -9.98
N GLU A 270 -12.13 4.49 -10.80
CA GLU A 270 -13.08 5.47 -11.30
C GLU A 270 -14.18 5.82 -10.30
N CYS A 271 -14.46 4.94 -9.34
CA CYS A 271 -15.35 5.22 -8.23
C CYS A 271 -14.99 4.36 -7.01
N VAL A 272 -15.47 4.77 -5.83
CA VAL A 272 -15.28 4.07 -4.56
C VAL A 272 -16.58 3.37 -4.09
N ARG A 273 -17.44 2.96 -5.01
CA ARG A 273 -18.65 2.22 -4.73
C ARG A 273 -18.39 0.73 -4.65
N GLN A 274 -19.22 0.03 -3.90
CA GLN A 274 -19.12 -1.42 -3.78
C GLN A 274 -19.59 -2.11 -5.05
N LEU A 275 -18.91 -3.16 -5.49
CA LEU A 275 -19.28 -3.93 -6.69
C LEU A 275 -20.69 -4.54 -6.58
N GLU A 276 -21.04 -5.03 -5.40
CA GLU A 276 -22.33 -5.65 -5.14
C GLU A 276 -23.52 -4.68 -5.26
N GLU A 277 -23.29 -3.39 -4.98
CA GLU A 277 -24.30 -2.34 -5.14
C GLU A 277 -24.60 -2.06 -6.62
N HIS A 278 -23.72 -2.55 -7.51
CA HIS A 278 -23.80 -2.36 -8.95
C HIS A 278 -23.78 -3.68 -9.71
N GLY A 279 -24.47 -4.70 -9.18
CA GLY A 279 -24.42 -6.07 -9.70
C GLY A 279 -24.70 -6.20 -11.21
N GLY A 280 -25.52 -5.33 -11.79
CA GLY A 280 -25.73 -5.31 -13.24
C GLY A 280 -24.55 -4.77 -14.06
N ALA A 281 -23.68 -3.98 -13.45
CA ALA A 281 -22.48 -3.42 -14.09
C ALA A 281 -21.24 -4.31 -13.92
N VAL A 282 -21.23 -5.17 -12.91
CA VAL A 282 -20.09 -5.98 -12.47
C VAL A 282 -19.70 -7.10 -13.44
N HIS A 283 -20.52 -7.39 -14.43
CA HIS A 283 -20.14 -8.32 -15.50
C HIS A 283 -19.03 -7.76 -16.41
N ARG A 284 -18.64 -6.50 -16.20
CA ARG A 284 -17.47 -5.91 -16.84
C ARG A 284 -16.30 -5.94 -15.85
N PRO A 285 -15.31 -6.78 -16.06
CA PRO A 285 -14.05 -6.67 -15.34
C PRO A 285 -13.36 -5.36 -15.71
N ARG A 286 -12.30 -5.00 -14.95
CA ARG A 286 -11.38 -3.92 -15.30
C ARG A 286 -11.87 -2.51 -14.99
N GLY A 287 -11.84 -2.19 -13.73
CA GLY A 287 -11.93 -0.82 -13.26
C GLY A 287 -13.31 -0.18 -13.25
N TYR A 288 -14.32 -0.92 -13.65
CA TYR A 288 -15.68 -0.41 -13.59
C TYR A 288 -16.26 -0.64 -12.19
N SER A 289 -16.77 0.41 -11.57
CA SER A 289 -17.42 0.34 -10.26
C SER A 289 -16.55 -0.15 -9.12
N CYS A 290 -15.45 0.52 -8.83
CA CYS A 290 -14.56 0.34 -7.68
C CYS A 290 -13.45 -0.71 -7.79
N GLU A 291 -13.26 -1.37 -8.92
CA GLU A 291 -12.05 -2.16 -9.05
C GLU A 291 -10.83 -1.26 -8.98
N GLU A 292 -9.91 -1.62 -8.09
CA GLU A 292 -8.65 -0.91 -7.94
C GLU A 292 -7.63 -1.49 -8.91
N LEU A 293 -7.09 -0.62 -9.76
CA LEU A 293 -6.16 -0.95 -10.83
C LEU A 293 -4.82 -0.27 -10.58
N GLY A 294 -3.76 -0.85 -11.10
CA GLY A 294 -2.42 -0.37 -10.88
C GLY A 294 -1.95 0.66 -11.89
N GLY A 295 -1.33 1.71 -11.40
CA GLY A 295 -0.65 2.73 -12.18
C GLY A 295 0.77 3.00 -11.71
N ALA A 296 1.51 3.79 -12.50
CA ALA A 296 2.83 4.26 -12.14
C ALA A 296 2.97 5.76 -12.42
N ALA A 297 3.82 6.39 -11.63
CA ALA A 297 4.21 7.78 -11.75
C ALA A 297 5.68 7.95 -11.37
N VAL A 298 6.26 9.09 -11.69
CA VAL A 298 7.57 9.48 -11.18
C VAL A 298 7.46 10.71 -10.32
N LEU A 299 8.33 10.80 -9.31
CA LEU A 299 8.47 11.99 -8.47
C LEU A 299 9.94 12.23 -8.15
N LEU A 300 10.23 13.44 -7.74
CA LEU A 300 11.54 13.78 -7.20
C LEU A 300 11.52 13.60 -5.68
N GLU A 301 12.47 12.86 -5.14
CA GLU A 301 12.60 12.65 -3.70
C GLU A 301 12.68 13.96 -2.91
N SER A 302 13.42 14.96 -3.44
CA SER A 302 13.57 16.29 -2.84
C SER A 302 12.32 17.18 -2.95
N ALA A 303 11.36 16.83 -3.80
CA ALA A 303 10.13 17.58 -4.04
C ALA A 303 8.99 16.65 -4.47
N PRO A 304 8.45 15.80 -3.56
CA PRO A 304 7.51 14.73 -3.91
C PRO A 304 6.23 15.23 -4.60
N SER A 305 5.81 16.46 -4.34
CA SER A 305 4.66 17.07 -5.03
C SER A 305 4.92 17.35 -6.52
N ARG A 306 6.18 17.32 -6.97
CA ARG A 306 6.52 17.33 -8.38
C ARG A 306 6.48 15.91 -8.91
N ASN A 307 5.33 15.53 -9.44
CA ASN A 307 5.08 14.19 -9.95
C ASN A 307 4.55 14.22 -11.38
N GLU A 308 4.79 13.15 -12.10
CA GLU A 308 4.36 12.96 -13.47
C GLU A 308 3.86 11.53 -13.66
N ARG A 309 2.57 11.35 -13.99
CA ARG A 309 1.99 10.03 -14.24
C ARG A 309 2.54 9.40 -15.51
N LEU A 310 2.91 8.13 -15.45
CA LEU A 310 3.18 7.30 -16.63
C LEU A 310 1.88 6.73 -17.21
N SER A 311 0.87 6.55 -16.37
CA SER A 311 -0.44 5.97 -16.70
C SER A 311 -1.55 7.02 -16.64
N THR A 312 -1.52 8.02 -17.56
CA THR A 312 -2.46 9.16 -17.52
C THR A 312 -3.86 8.76 -17.97
N ASN A 313 -3.99 8.07 -19.11
CA ASN A 313 -5.28 7.79 -19.74
C ASN A 313 -5.82 6.40 -19.41
N LEU A 314 -4.95 5.45 -19.14
CA LEU A 314 -5.27 4.05 -18.85
C LEU A 314 -4.43 3.57 -17.67
N PRO A 315 -4.92 2.60 -16.89
CA PRO A 315 -4.08 1.91 -15.92
C PRO A 315 -2.93 1.21 -16.64
N LEU A 316 -1.80 1.06 -15.95
CA LEU A 316 -0.63 0.38 -16.50
C LEU A 316 -0.68 -1.13 -16.23
N PHE A 317 -1.33 -1.52 -15.15
CA PHE A 317 -1.40 -2.90 -14.69
C PHE A 317 -2.84 -3.35 -14.54
N LEU A 318 -3.15 -4.48 -15.18
CA LEU A 318 -4.43 -5.16 -15.11
C LEU A 318 -4.16 -6.66 -14.96
N SER A 319 -4.80 -7.31 -14.01
CA SER A 319 -4.78 -8.77 -13.98
C SER A 319 -5.43 -9.32 -15.26
N PRO A 320 -4.86 -10.34 -15.90
CA PRO A 320 -5.51 -11.03 -17.03
C PRO A 320 -6.71 -11.86 -16.58
N TYR A 321 -6.95 -11.98 -15.28
CA TYR A 321 -7.96 -12.85 -14.67
C TYR A 321 -9.04 -12.07 -13.93
N GLY A 322 -10.18 -12.76 -13.71
CA GLY A 322 -11.28 -12.32 -12.84
C GLY A 322 -11.77 -10.91 -13.16
N THR A 323 -11.73 -10.02 -12.18
CA THR A 323 -12.19 -8.63 -12.33
C THR A 323 -11.14 -7.70 -12.93
N GLY A 324 -9.91 -8.18 -13.19
CA GLY A 324 -8.81 -7.34 -13.64
C GLY A 324 -8.09 -6.59 -12.51
N CYS A 325 -8.51 -6.75 -11.27
CA CYS A 325 -7.90 -6.09 -10.12
C CYS A 325 -6.40 -6.40 -10.02
N SER A 326 -5.58 -5.34 -9.90
CA SER A 326 -4.14 -5.41 -9.69
C SER A 326 -3.74 -4.21 -8.84
N ARG A 327 -3.56 -4.44 -7.53
CA ARG A 327 -3.41 -3.37 -6.55
C ARG A 327 -2.43 -3.70 -5.42
N TYR A 328 -2.16 -2.74 -4.56
CA TYR A 328 -1.20 -2.86 -3.46
C TYR A 328 0.15 -3.37 -3.94
N VAL A 329 0.62 -2.78 -5.06
CA VAL A 329 1.97 -3.07 -5.55
C VAL A 329 2.98 -2.61 -4.51
N ASP A 330 3.88 -3.53 -4.15
CA ASP A 330 5.07 -3.23 -3.36
C ASP A 330 6.32 -3.75 -4.07
N VAL A 331 7.41 -3.00 -4.00
CA VAL A 331 8.68 -3.37 -4.62
C VAL A 331 9.82 -3.20 -3.64
N LEU A 332 10.41 -4.31 -3.26
CA LEU A 332 11.65 -4.35 -2.47
C LEU A 332 12.86 -4.39 -3.39
N GLN A 333 13.69 -3.35 -3.33
CA GLN A 333 15.00 -3.33 -3.96
C GLN A 333 16.02 -4.06 -3.06
N ALA A 334 16.65 -5.11 -3.60
CA ALA A 334 17.60 -5.97 -2.89
C ALA A 334 18.93 -6.08 -3.66
N PRO A 335 20.02 -6.56 -3.04
CA PRO A 335 21.30 -6.74 -3.73
C PRO A 335 21.23 -7.62 -4.97
N GLU A 336 20.32 -8.58 -5.01
CA GLU A 336 20.13 -9.51 -6.12
C GLU A 336 19.20 -9.01 -7.23
N GLY A 337 18.37 -7.99 -6.97
CA GLY A 337 17.37 -7.47 -7.90
C GLY A 337 16.17 -6.87 -7.18
N PHE A 338 15.02 -6.91 -7.81
CA PHE A 338 13.77 -6.34 -7.34
C PHE A 338 12.76 -7.47 -7.11
N TYR A 339 12.21 -7.52 -5.92
CA TYR A 339 11.05 -8.36 -5.59
C TYR A 339 9.80 -7.49 -5.63
N ALA A 340 8.92 -7.76 -6.57
CA ALA A 340 7.66 -7.05 -6.69
C ALA A 340 6.51 -7.95 -6.25
N THR A 341 5.64 -7.46 -5.36
CA THR A 341 4.44 -8.16 -4.93
C THR A 341 3.22 -7.31 -5.17
N TRP A 342 2.11 -7.93 -5.48
CA TRP A 342 0.83 -7.24 -5.60
C TRP A 342 -0.34 -8.20 -5.43
N GLN A 343 -1.48 -7.65 -5.13
CA GLN A 343 -2.74 -8.36 -5.06
C GLN A 343 -3.30 -8.50 -6.48
N GLN A 344 -3.46 -9.73 -6.95
CA GLN A 344 -3.89 -10.04 -8.31
C GLN A 344 -5.20 -10.81 -8.31
N SER A 345 -6.19 -10.33 -9.07
CA SER A 345 -7.42 -11.09 -9.30
C SER A 345 -7.12 -12.42 -10.01
N GLN A 346 -7.74 -13.50 -9.54
CA GLN A 346 -7.57 -14.85 -10.03
C GLN A 346 -8.81 -15.29 -10.85
N PRO A 347 -8.72 -16.41 -11.61
CA PRO A 347 -9.87 -16.92 -12.38
C PRO A 347 -11.12 -17.20 -11.55
N ASP A 348 -10.96 -17.52 -10.26
CA ASP A 348 -12.04 -17.77 -9.30
C ASP A 348 -12.57 -16.49 -8.62
N PHE A 349 -12.12 -15.32 -9.08
CA PHE A 349 -12.43 -13.99 -8.53
C PHE A 349 -11.90 -13.73 -7.11
N SER A 350 -11.11 -14.62 -6.53
CA SER A 350 -10.30 -14.29 -5.36
C SER A 350 -9.14 -13.37 -5.76
N GLN A 351 -8.46 -12.78 -4.77
CA GLN A 351 -7.29 -11.94 -5.03
C GLN A 351 -6.13 -12.44 -4.17
N ALA A 352 -5.31 -13.28 -4.76
CA ALA A 352 -4.09 -13.78 -4.13
C ALA A 352 -2.98 -12.72 -4.13
N LEU A 353 -2.03 -12.82 -3.21
CA LEU A 353 -0.78 -12.10 -3.32
C LEU A 353 0.16 -12.87 -4.25
N VAL A 354 0.62 -12.19 -5.27
CA VAL A 354 1.58 -12.72 -6.24
C VAL A 354 2.92 -12.03 -6.12
N MET A 355 3.96 -12.65 -6.65
CA MET A 355 5.32 -12.08 -6.67
C MET A 355 5.98 -12.33 -8.03
N ASN A 356 6.69 -11.31 -8.52
CA ASN A 356 7.65 -11.38 -9.60
C ASN A 356 9.04 -10.97 -9.11
N PHE A 357 10.09 -11.44 -9.77
CA PHE A 357 11.48 -11.07 -9.50
C PHE A 357 12.14 -10.58 -10.78
N LEU A 358 12.69 -9.36 -10.72
CA LEU A 358 13.47 -8.77 -11.81
C LEU A 358 14.93 -8.61 -11.37
N SER A 359 15.89 -9.24 -12.08
CA SER A 359 17.31 -9.11 -11.77
C SER A 359 17.85 -7.72 -12.11
N TRP A 360 18.94 -7.31 -11.46
CA TRP A 360 19.66 -6.08 -11.81
C TRP A 360 20.12 -6.03 -13.25
N GLU A 361 20.58 -7.15 -13.78
CA GLU A 361 21.00 -7.26 -15.19
C GLU A 361 19.86 -6.88 -16.13
N LYS A 362 18.67 -7.49 -15.91
CA LYS A 362 17.50 -7.21 -16.74
C LYS A 362 16.96 -5.79 -16.56
N ALA A 363 16.99 -5.29 -15.33
CA ALA A 363 16.61 -3.90 -15.05
C ALA A 363 17.50 -2.91 -15.79
N ASN A 364 18.84 -3.14 -15.76
CA ASN A 364 19.80 -2.31 -16.47
C ASN A 364 19.64 -2.37 -18.00
N GLU A 365 19.38 -3.55 -18.57
CA GLU A 365 19.08 -3.68 -20.01
C GLU A 365 17.88 -2.82 -20.42
N ILE A 366 16.82 -2.81 -19.61
CA ILE A 366 15.62 -2.03 -19.89
C ILE A 366 15.90 -0.53 -19.81
N LEU A 367 16.65 -0.08 -18.78
CA LEU A 367 16.88 1.33 -18.50
C LEU A 367 18.01 1.95 -19.36
N THR A 368 18.87 1.15 -19.96
CA THR A 368 19.88 1.59 -20.92
C THR A 368 19.33 1.71 -22.32
#